data_fad54f35f26f8207e6901e8c5cd43289
#
_entry.id   fad54f35f26f8207e6901e8c5cd43289
#
_cell.length_a   1.000
_cell.length_b   1.000
_cell.length_c   1.000
_cell.angle_alpha   90.00
_cell.angle_beta   90.00
_cell.angle_gamma   90.00
#
_symmetry.space_group_name_H-M   'P 1'
#
loop_
_entity.id
_entity.type
_entity.pdbx_description
1 polymer ?
#
loop_
_entity_poly.entity_id
_entity_poly.type
_entity_poly.pdbx_seq_one_letter_code
_entity_poly.pdbx_strand_id
1 'polypeptide(L)'
;MLSEIDQKLLKIAYEEAKEGFEEGGCPIGSVLARDGKIIAQGRNQRVQKGDPIAHGEMDALRKAGRQKTYRDTVLYTSLSPCMMCSGTIVQFGITKVVIGENKSFGGNDEFIISRGVEVLIANDKNCIQLMSQFIKEKPELWLEDIAEDE
;
A
#
# COMPACT_ATOMS: atom_id res chain seq x y z
N MET A 1 -12.26 -13.38 -4.38
CA MET A 1 -12.36 -13.74 -2.96
C MET A 1 -10.98 -13.90 -2.34
N LEU A 2 -10.79 -13.36 -1.16
CA LEU A 2 -9.49 -13.42 -0.48
C LEU A 2 -9.29 -14.78 0.19
N SER A 3 -8.12 -15.38 -0.03
CA SER A 3 -7.70 -16.59 0.66
C SER A 3 -7.37 -16.26 2.13
N GLU A 4 -7.19 -17.30 2.94
CA GLU A 4 -6.75 -17.10 4.33
C GLU A 4 -5.38 -16.41 4.40
N ILE A 5 -4.48 -16.78 3.49
CA ILE A 5 -3.16 -16.14 3.39
C ILE A 5 -3.31 -14.67 3.03
N ASP A 6 -4.17 -14.35 2.05
CA ASP A 6 -4.40 -12.96 1.66
C ASP A 6 -4.93 -12.15 2.83
N GLN A 7 -5.89 -12.69 3.58
CA GLN A 7 -6.46 -12.01 4.75
C GLN A 7 -5.40 -11.77 5.83
N LYS A 8 -4.58 -12.77 6.09
CA LYS A 8 -3.52 -12.69 7.09
C LYS A 8 -2.48 -11.62 6.74
N LEU A 9 -2.02 -11.62 5.49
CA LEU A 9 -0.98 -10.68 5.07
C LEU A 9 -1.53 -9.27 4.91
N LEU A 10 -2.78 -9.12 4.52
CA LEU A 10 -3.42 -7.82 4.49
C LEU A 10 -3.56 -7.24 5.89
N LYS A 11 -3.85 -8.08 6.88
CA LYS A 11 -3.90 -7.64 8.28
C LYS A 11 -2.56 -7.10 8.74
N ILE A 12 -1.46 -7.72 8.32
CA ILE A 12 -0.11 -7.24 8.65
C ILE A 12 0.14 -5.89 7.99
N ALA A 13 -0.31 -5.70 6.73
CA ALA A 13 -0.25 -4.40 6.08
C ALA A 13 -1.03 -3.34 6.87
N TYR A 14 -2.21 -3.70 7.37
CA TYR A 14 -3.00 -2.81 8.23
C TYR A 14 -2.24 -2.45 9.51
N GLU A 15 -1.59 -3.43 10.14
CA GLU A 15 -0.82 -3.18 11.37
C GLU A 15 0.34 -2.23 11.12
N GLU A 16 1.01 -2.34 9.97
CA GLU A 16 2.02 -1.37 9.56
C GLU A 16 1.41 0.03 9.39
N ALA A 17 0.24 0.12 8.77
CA ALA A 17 -0.47 1.38 8.61
C ALA A 17 -0.79 2.01 9.97
N LYS A 18 -1.28 1.21 10.90
CA LYS A 18 -1.63 1.68 12.25
C LYS A 18 -0.41 2.19 12.99
N GLU A 19 0.70 1.49 12.90
CA GLU A 19 1.95 1.92 13.53
C GLU A 19 2.43 3.23 12.93
N GLY A 20 2.34 3.39 11.61
CA GLY A 20 2.66 4.65 10.96
C GLY A 20 1.77 5.80 11.40
N PHE A 21 0.49 5.52 11.62
CA PHE A 21 -0.46 6.50 12.16
C PHE A 21 -0.03 6.96 13.56
N GLU A 22 0.36 6.02 14.41
CA GLU A 22 0.82 6.32 15.76
C GLU A 22 2.11 7.13 15.77
N GLU A 23 2.93 7.01 14.72
CA GLU A 23 4.15 7.81 14.54
C GLU A 23 3.87 9.21 13.98
N GLY A 24 2.63 9.51 13.65
CA GLY A 24 2.24 10.80 13.07
C GLY A 24 2.23 10.84 11.56
N GLY A 25 2.43 9.71 10.90
CA GLY A 25 2.44 9.62 9.44
C GLY A 25 1.11 9.17 8.85
N CYS A 26 1.06 9.13 7.53
CA CYS A 26 -0.09 8.66 6.79
C CYS A 26 -0.25 7.15 6.98
N PRO A 27 -1.46 6.67 7.36
CA PRO A 27 -1.65 5.26 7.72
C PRO A 27 -1.82 4.35 6.50
N ILE A 28 -0.73 4.13 5.80
CA ILE A 28 -0.67 3.20 4.68
C ILE A 28 0.47 2.22 4.94
N GLY A 29 0.13 0.94 4.92
CA GLY A 29 1.09 -0.12 5.14
C GLY A 29 1.08 -1.14 4.01
N SER A 30 2.18 -1.83 3.82
CA SER A 30 2.35 -2.78 2.72
C SER A 30 3.16 -3.99 3.14
N VAL A 31 2.87 -5.11 2.49
CA VAL A 31 3.61 -6.37 2.65
C VAL A 31 3.91 -6.90 1.26
N LEU A 32 5.16 -7.28 1.03
CA LEU A 32 5.55 -7.99 -0.18
C LEU A 32 5.81 -9.46 0.19
N ALA A 33 5.19 -10.38 -0.53
CA ALA A 33 5.29 -11.81 -0.22
C ALA A 33 5.57 -12.64 -1.47
N ARG A 34 6.17 -13.81 -1.26
CA ARG A 34 6.41 -14.83 -2.29
C ARG A 34 5.99 -16.16 -1.70
N ASP A 35 5.11 -16.87 -2.39
CA ASP A 35 4.61 -18.19 -1.95
C ASP A 35 4.04 -18.13 -0.53
N GLY A 36 3.31 -17.07 -0.21
CA GLY A 36 2.70 -16.89 1.10
C GLY A 36 3.66 -16.50 2.22
N LYS A 37 4.93 -16.29 1.91
CA LYS A 37 5.95 -15.91 2.90
C LYS A 37 6.33 -14.45 2.71
N ILE A 38 6.40 -13.72 3.81
CA ILE A 38 6.76 -12.30 3.79
C ILE A 38 8.22 -12.13 3.42
N ILE A 39 8.47 -11.34 2.35
CA ILE A 39 9.82 -10.89 1.99
C ILE A 39 10.16 -9.64 2.76
N ALA A 40 9.22 -8.68 2.81
CA ALA A 40 9.41 -7.41 3.50
C ALA A 40 8.05 -6.78 3.79
N GLN A 41 8.05 -5.88 4.76
CA GLN A 41 6.87 -5.08 5.07
C GLN A 41 7.32 -3.64 5.33
N GLY A 42 6.43 -2.70 5.08
CA GLY A 42 6.75 -1.29 5.20
C GLY A 42 5.52 -0.44 5.43
N ARG A 43 5.75 0.82 5.66
CA ARG A 43 4.69 1.80 5.91
C ARG A 43 5.07 3.13 5.30
N ASN A 44 4.08 3.98 5.05
CA ASN A 44 4.32 5.34 4.59
C ASN A 44 5.14 6.08 5.65
N GLN A 45 6.27 6.63 5.26
CA GLN A 45 7.16 7.37 6.14
C GLN A 45 7.53 8.75 5.60
N ARG A 46 6.65 9.31 4.74
CA ARG A 46 6.88 10.65 4.19
C ARG A 46 7.12 11.67 5.30
N VAL A 47 6.25 11.65 6.30
CA VAL A 47 6.31 12.60 7.42
C VAL A 47 7.50 12.27 8.32
N GLN A 48 7.66 11.00 8.68
CA GLN A 48 8.69 10.57 9.62
C GLN A 48 10.09 10.84 9.10
N LYS A 49 10.32 10.65 7.79
CA LYS A 49 11.66 10.78 7.20
C LYS A 49 11.84 12.05 6.36
N GLY A 50 10.77 12.84 6.18
CA GLY A 50 10.84 13.98 5.28
C GLY A 50 11.13 13.57 3.85
N ASP A 51 10.60 12.43 3.41
CA ASP A 51 10.91 11.83 2.11
C ASP A 51 9.62 11.70 1.28
N PRO A 52 9.49 12.46 0.19
CA PRO A 52 8.23 12.48 -0.58
C PRO A 52 7.91 11.17 -1.29
N ILE A 53 8.87 10.29 -1.49
CA ILE A 53 8.63 9.02 -2.17
C ILE A 53 8.58 7.82 -1.20
N ALA A 54 8.64 8.06 0.10
CA ALA A 54 8.58 7.00 1.10
C ALA A 54 7.16 6.55 1.37
N HIS A 55 6.44 6.14 0.33
CA HIS A 55 5.13 5.52 0.42
C HIS A 55 5.27 4.10 1.01
N GLY A 56 4.18 3.53 1.51
CA GLY A 56 4.22 2.20 2.13
C GLY A 56 4.74 1.13 1.19
N GLU A 57 4.28 1.15 -0.05
CA GLU A 57 4.71 0.21 -1.08
C GLU A 57 6.21 0.36 -1.38
N MET A 58 6.66 1.60 -1.50
CA MET A 58 8.08 1.89 -1.77
C MET A 58 8.96 1.48 -0.59
N ASP A 59 8.47 1.68 0.62
CA ASP A 59 9.18 1.29 1.83
C ASP A 59 9.37 -0.24 1.90
N ALA A 60 8.32 -0.98 1.59
CA ALA A 60 8.38 -2.44 1.54
C ALA A 60 9.36 -2.92 0.47
N LEU A 61 9.31 -2.34 -0.72
CA LEU A 61 10.22 -2.71 -1.81
C LEU A 61 11.68 -2.38 -1.47
N ARG A 62 11.91 -1.23 -0.85
CA ARG A 62 13.26 -0.85 -0.43
C ARG A 62 13.82 -1.83 0.60
N LYS A 63 12.99 -2.27 1.54
CA LYS A 63 13.40 -3.25 2.55
C LYS A 63 13.59 -4.64 1.97
N ALA A 64 12.82 -4.99 0.95
CA ALA A 64 13.00 -6.26 0.24
C ALA A 64 14.36 -6.30 -0.48
N GLY A 65 14.82 -5.15 -0.94
CA GLY A 65 16.07 -5.05 -1.65
C GLY A 65 16.01 -5.63 -3.05
N ARG A 66 17.18 -5.82 -3.63
CA ARG A 66 17.30 -6.32 -5.00
C ARG A 66 16.90 -7.80 -5.07
N GLN A 67 15.93 -8.11 -5.92
CA GLN A 67 15.47 -9.48 -6.19
C GLN A 67 15.78 -9.81 -7.64
N LYS A 68 16.04 -11.10 -7.93
CA LYS A 68 16.21 -11.54 -9.32
C LYS A 68 14.95 -11.28 -10.15
N THR A 69 13.79 -11.46 -9.53
CA THR A 69 12.50 -11.20 -10.15
C THR A 69 11.48 -10.82 -9.08
N TYR A 70 10.53 -9.98 -9.46
CA TYR A 70 9.36 -9.67 -8.66
C TYR A 70 8.09 -10.30 -9.26
N ARG A 71 8.22 -11.05 -10.36
CA ARG A 71 7.07 -11.59 -11.10
C ARG A 71 6.27 -12.64 -10.32
N ASP A 72 6.91 -13.27 -9.36
CA ASP A 72 6.27 -14.29 -8.52
C ASP A 72 5.86 -13.75 -7.15
N THR A 73 5.77 -12.43 -7.03
CA THR A 73 5.42 -11.78 -5.77
C THR A 73 4.00 -11.26 -5.76
N VAL A 74 3.47 -11.10 -4.56
CA VAL A 74 2.17 -10.48 -4.30
C VAL A 74 2.40 -9.28 -3.39
N LEU A 75 1.82 -8.14 -3.74
CA LEU A 75 1.89 -6.95 -2.90
C LEU A 75 0.54 -6.77 -2.20
N TYR A 76 0.60 -6.62 -0.88
CA TYR A 76 -0.56 -6.32 -0.04
C TYR A 76 -0.42 -4.87 0.40
N THR A 77 -1.43 -4.06 0.18
CA THR A 77 -1.39 -2.65 0.57
C THR A 77 -2.73 -2.25 1.19
N SER A 78 -2.68 -1.48 2.27
CA SER A 78 -3.89 -1.12 3.01
C SER A 78 -4.78 -0.12 2.24
N LEU A 79 -4.21 0.63 1.31
CA LEU A 79 -4.92 1.59 0.48
C LEU A 79 -4.53 1.39 -0.98
N SER A 80 -5.47 1.68 -1.88
CA SER A 80 -5.22 1.64 -3.33
C SER A 80 -3.97 2.45 -3.68
N PRO A 81 -3.04 1.89 -4.49
CA PRO A 81 -1.77 2.55 -4.76
C PRO A 81 -1.92 3.81 -5.62
N CYS A 82 -1.09 4.82 -5.32
CA CYS A 82 -1.01 6.02 -6.14
C CYS A 82 -0.37 5.70 -7.50
N MET A 83 -0.29 6.68 -8.38
CA MET A 83 0.28 6.46 -9.71
C MET A 83 1.76 6.05 -9.64
N MET A 84 2.53 6.62 -8.72
CA MET A 84 3.94 6.26 -8.56
C MET A 84 4.09 4.79 -8.16
N CYS A 85 3.32 4.34 -7.16
CA CYS A 85 3.37 2.95 -6.70
C CYS A 85 2.78 2.02 -7.74
N SER A 86 1.72 2.44 -8.45
CA SER A 86 1.14 1.68 -9.56
C SER A 86 2.14 1.47 -10.68
N GLY A 87 2.89 2.52 -11.02
CA GLY A 87 3.96 2.42 -12.02
C GLY A 87 5.05 1.44 -11.58
N THR A 88 5.41 1.49 -10.32
CA THR A 88 6.41 0.58 -9.76
C THR A 88 5.94 -0.88 -9.81
N ILE A 89 4.69 -1.14 -9.47
CA ILE A 89 4.08 -2.48 -9.56
C ILE A 89 4.21 -3.02 -10.98
N VAL A 90 3.84 -2.22 -11.96
CA VAL A 90 3.90 -2.60 -13.38
C VAL A 90 5.35 -2.78 -13.83
N GLN A 91 6.21 -1.84 -13.49
CA GLN A 91 7.61 -1.84 -13.91
C GLN A 91 8.36 -3.07 -13.41
N PHE A 92 8.10 -3.47 -12.17
CA PHE A 92 8.80 -4.61 -11.56
C PHE A 92 8.15 -5.95 -11.89
N GLY A 93 6.98 -5.93 -12.51
CA GLY A 93 6.29 -7.15 -12.92
C GLY A 93 5.61 -7.89 -11.76
N ILE A 94 5.24 -7.18 -10.71
CA ILE A 94 4.42 -7.75 -9.63
C ILE A 94 3.08 -8.16 -10.25
N THR A 95 2.68 -9.42 -10.06
CA THR A 95 1.57 -9.99 -10.81
C THR A 95 0.23 -9.93 -10.09
N LYS A 96 0.24 -9.69 -8.79
CA LYS A 96 -0.98 -9.63 -7.99
C LYS A 96 -0.86 -8.58 -6.90
N VAL A 97 -1.92 -7.80 -6.72
CA VAL A 97 -2.02 -6.81 -5.64
C VAL A 97 -3.32 -7.02 -4.89
N VAL A 98 -3.23 -7.12 -3.57
CA VAL A 98 -4.38 -7.19 -2.68
C VAL A 98 -4.49 -5.85 -1.97
N ILE A 99 -5.60 -5.17 -2.17
CA ILE A 99 -5.84 -3.81 -1.71
C ILE A 99 -6.85 -3.82 -0.56
N GLY A 100 -6.49 -3.20 0.56
CA GLY A 100 -7.38 -3.10 1.72
C GLY A 100 -8.64 -2.33 1.39
N GLU A 101 -8.50 -1.15 0.78
CA GLU A 101 -9.66 -0.36 0.37
C GLU A 101 -9.28 0.65 -0.72
N ASN A 102 -10.28 1.07 -1.48
CA ASN A 102 -10.12 2.09 -2.51
C ASN A 102 -11.17 3.20 -2.41
N LYS A 103 -11.81 3.33 -1.24
CA LYS A 103 -12.83 4.38 -1.02
C LYS A 103 -12.20 5.71 -0.65
N SER A 104 -11.17 5.68 0.19
CA SER A 104 -10.46 6.91 0.60
C SER A 104 -9.64 7.47 -0.54
N PHE A 105 -9.12 6.61 -1.39
CA PHE A 105 -8.32 6.99 -2.56
C PHE A 105 -8.37 5.85 -3.57
N GLY A 106 -8.42 6.18 -4.85
CA GLY A 106 -8.44 5.20 -5.92
C GLY A 106 -8.15 5.86 -7.24
N GLY A 107 -8.52 5.19 -8.33
CA GLY A 107 -8.37 5.72 -9.68
C GLY A 107 -7.23 5.11 -10.46
N ASN A 108 -6.39 4.29 -9.85
CA ASN A 108 -5.28 3.65 -10.55
C ASN A 108 -5.44 2.14 -10.69
N ASP A 109 -6.49 1.58 -10.08
CA ASP A 109 -6.72 0.13 -10.10
C ASP A 109 -6.89 -0.38 -11.54
N GLU A 110 -7.67 0.34 -12.35
CA GLU A 110 -7.88 -0.04 -13.75
C GLU A 110 -6.60 0.02 -14.57
N PHE A 111 -5.71 0.97 -14.26
CA PHE A 111 -4.42 1.07 -14.93
C PHE A 111 -3.58 -0.19 -14.72
N ILE A 112 -3.43 -0.64 -13.48
CA ILE A 112 -2.62 -1.83 -13.21
C ILE A 112 -3.29 -3.10 -13.72
N ILE A 113 -4.62 -3.17 -13.70
CA ILE A 113 -5.37 -4.28 -14.31
C ILE A 113 -5.13 -4.32 -15.81
N SER A 114 -5.14 -3.17 -16.49
CA SER A 114 -4.89 -3.08 -17.93
C SER A 114 -3.49 -3.56 -18.31
N ARG A 115 -2.58 -3.58 -17.36
CA ARG A 115 -1.20 -4.05 -17.56
C ARG A 115 -0.99 -5.49 -17.11
N GLY A 116 -2.08 -6.23 -16.87
CA GLY A 116 -2.02 -7.65 -16.57
C GLY A 116 -1.84 -8.00 -15.09
N VAL A 117 -2.01 -7.04 -14.20
CA VAL A 117 -1.93 -7.29 -12.75
C VAL A 117 -3.29 -7.74 -12.24
N GLU A 118 -3.31 -8.83 -11.50
CA GLU A 118 -4.52 -9.26 -10.79
C GLU A 118 -4.73 -8.36 -9.58
N VAL A 119 -5.94 -7.80 -9.43
CA VAL A 119 -6.27 -6.91 -8.32
C VAL A 119 -7.44 -7.47 -7.55
N LEU A 120 -7.26 -7.63 -6.24
CA LEU A 120 -8.33 -8.00 -5.31
C LEU A 120 -8.52 -6.86 -4.32
N ILE A 121 -9.75 -6.40 -4.14
CA ILE A 121 -10.08 -5.32 -3.22
C ILE A 121 -10.91 -5.88 -2.08
N ALA A 122 -10.41 -5.75 -0.86
CA ALA A 122 -11.02 -6.34 0.33
C ALA A 122 -12.18 -5.53 0.90
N ASN A 123 -12.21 -4.23 0.66
CA ASN A 123 -13.14 -3.30 1.32
C ASN A 123 -13.05 -3.44 2.84
N ASP A 124 -11.84 -3.50 3.35
CA ASP A 124 -11.56 -3.77 4.76
C ASP A 124 -11.97 -2.59 5.62
N LYS A 125 -12.85 -2.85 6.58
CA LYS A 125 -13.42 -1.81 7.46
C LYS A 125 -12.35 -1.13 8.30
N ASN A 126 -11.36 -1.88 8.77
CA ASN A 126 -10.31 -1.33 9.60
C ASN A 126 -9.42 -0.37 8.81
N CYS A 127 -9.09 -0.74 7.57
CA CYS A 127 -8.31 0.12 6.69
C CYS A 127 -9.08 1.41 6.38
N ILE A 128 -10.37 1.28 6.08
CA ILE A 128 -11.24 2.44 5.76
C ILE A 128 -11.32 3.38 6.97
N GLN A 129 -11.57 2.84 8.16
CA GLN A 129 -11.70 3.64 9.37
C GLN A 129 -10.41 4.38 9.72
N LEU A 130 -9.28 3.70 9.57
CA LEU A 130 -7.98 4.29 9.89
C LEU A 130 -7.67 5.48 8.98
N MET A 131 -7.89 5.32 7.67
CA MET A 131 -7.73 6.42 6.72
C MET A 131 -8.72 7.55 6.97
N SER A 132 -9.97 7.21 7.24
CA SER A 132 -11.00 8.20 7.53
C SER A 132 -10.64 9.06 8.73
N GLN A 133 -10.12 8.43 9.79
CA GLN A 133 -9.67 9.13 10.98
C GLN A 133 -8.50 10.07 10.67
N PHE A 134 -7.52 9.59 9.90
CA PHE A 134 -6.36 10.39 9.52
C PHE A 134 -6.77 11.61 8.70
N ILE A 135 -7.62 11.42 7.70
CA ILE A 135 -8.09 12.51 6.83
C ILE A 135 -8.84 13.57 7.65
N LYS A 136 -9.62 13.12 8.64
CA LYS A 136 -10.37 14.02 9.51
C LYS A 136 -9.45 14.80 10.45
N GLU A 137 -8.44 14.15 11.02
CA GLU A 137 -7.56 14.77 12.01
C GLU A 137 -6.42 15.58 11.37
N LYS A 138 -5.93 15.15 10.22
CA LYS A 138 -4.76 15.76 9.57
C LYS A 138 -4.99 15.94 8.06
N PRO A 139 -6.01 16.73 7.68
CA PRO A 139 -6.34 16.88 6.26
C PRO A 139 -5.20 17.49 5.44
N GLU A 140 -4.37 18.36 6.03
CA GLU A 140 -3.26 18.98 5.31
C GLU A 140 -2.21 17.92 4.90
N LEU A 141 -1.90 17.00 5.80
CA LEU A 141 -0.94 15.94 5.50
C LEU A 141 -1.46 15.00 4.43
N TRP A 142 -2.77 14.73 4.44
CA TRP A 142 -3.37 13.89 3.42
C TRP A 142 -3.34 14.56 2.05
N LEU A 143 -3.73 15.84 1.97
CA LEU A 143 -3.74 16.57 0.71
C LEU A 143 -2.33 16.71 0.14
N GLU A 144 -1.33 16.89 1.01
CA GLU A 144 0.08 16.91 0.61
C GLU A 144 0.50 15.56 0.01
N ASP A 145 0.06 14.46 0.61
CA ASP A 145 0.41 13.11 0.15
C ASP A 145 -0.10 12.83 -1.26
N ILE A 146 -1.27 13.34 -1.60
CA ILE A 146 -1.91 13.12 -2.91
C ILE A 146 -1.74 14.31 -3.86
N ALA A 147 -0.92 15.28 -3.49
CA ALA A 147 -0.63 16.48 -4.29
C ALA A 147 -1.88 17.31 -4.63
N GLU A 148 -2.77 17.44 -3.67
CA GLU A 148 -3.98 18.28 -3.79
C GLU A 148 -4.05 19.31 -2.67
N ASP A 149 -2.93 19.94 -2.40
CA ASP A 149 -2.71 20.83 -1.28
C ASP A 149 -3.15 22.28 -1.52
N GLU A 150 -3.92 22.52 -2.57
CA GLU A 150 -4.48 23.84 -2.87
C GLU A 150 -5.84 24.05 -2.26
#